data_9b378515f06efe87a9d9f8be3720f620
#
_entry.id   9b378515f06efe87a9d9f8be3720f620
#
_cell.length_a   1.000
_cell.length_b   1.000
_cell.length_c   1.000
_cell.angle_alpha   90.00
_cell.angle_beta   90.00
_cell.angle_gamma   90.00
#
_symmetry.space_group_name_H-M   'P 1'
#
loop_
_entity.id
_entity.type
_entity.pdbx_description
1 polymer ?
#
loop_
_entity_poly.entity_id
_entity_poly.type
_entity_poly.pdbx_seq_one_letter_code
_entity_poly.pdbx_strand_id
1 'polypeptide(L)'
;MLQSPIRERSGGKWSTLGRGWNLMGATTFRSGTPLTARVLGNQSDSSGTGVIGSGRADASGLSIDSGSGFFNLAAFTLPPSGRFGNAGRNTITGPALFAVNGSIGRGFRIGDNRRRLEFRLEANNLTNRVSITTLGTVVNASNYGLAQGAAAMRTLQAVVRFRF
;
A
#
# COMPACT_ATOMS: atom_id res chain seq x y z
N MET A 1 1.74 -11.40 18.87
CA MET A 1 1.64 -10.62 20.12
C MET A 1 2.87 -10.92 20.95
N LEU A 2 3.85 -10.02 20.94
CA LEU A 2 5.04 -10.16 21.78
C LEU A 2 4.79 -9.40 23.08
N GLN A 3 4.48 -10.13 24.13
CA GLN A 3 4.55 -9.60 25.49
C GLN A 3 5.96 -9.90 26.00
N SER A 4 6.74 -8.87 26.29
CA SER A 4 8.03 -9.03 26.94
C SER A 4 7.81 -9.29 28.45
N PRO A 5 8.15 -10.48 28.98
CA PRO A 5 8.21 -10.67 30.41
C PRO A 5 9.50 -10.03 30.92
N ILE A 6 9.44 -8.80 31.36
CA ILE A 6 10.56 -8.20 32.05
C ILE A 6 10.64 -8.86 33.42
N ARG A 7 11.62 -9.75 33.54
CA ARG A 7 12.02 -10.48 34.76
C ARG A 7 12.25 -9.48 35.90
N GLU A 8 11.64 -9.76 37.04
CA GLU A 8 11.84 -8.98 38.25
C GLU A 8 13.32 -8.95 38.65
N ARG A 9 13.94 -7.81 38.49
CA ARG A 9 15.23 -7.53 39.09
C ARG A 9 15.06 -6.37 40.07
N SER A 10 15.45 -6.65 41.29
CA SER A 10 15.42 -5.84 42.50
C SER A 10 15.72 -4.34 42.31
N GLY A 11 14.80 -3.49 42.85
CA GLY A 11 15.13 -2.31 43.64
C GLY A 11 15.88 -1.15 42.96
N GLY A 12 15.22 -0.43 42.05
CA GLY A 12 15.68 0.90 41.65
C GLY A 12 14.53 1.69 40.98
N LYS A 13 14.54 3.01 41.12
CA LYS A 13 13.54 3.92 40.48
C LYS A 13 13.33 3.67 38.98
N TRP A 14 14.33 3.12 38.31
CA TRP A 14 14.33 2.71 36.91
C TRP A 14 13.48 1.45 36.63
N SER A 15 13.29 0.56 37.60
CA SER A 15 12.46 -0.63 37.43
C SER A 15 10.98 -0.30 37.27
N THR A 16 10.52 0.79 37.88
CA THR A 16 9.12 1.27 37.76
C THR A 16 8.87 1.90 36.41
N LEU A 17 9.86 2.56 35.80
CA LEU A 17 9.75 3.15 34.47
C LEU A 17 9.72 2.10 33.35
N GLY A 18 10.38 0.95 33.55
CA GLY A 18 10.42 -0.15 32.57
C GLY A 18 9.20 -1.06 32.57
N ARG A 19 8.36 -1.02 33.62
CA ARG A 19 7.19 -1.92 33.75
C ARG A 19 5.93 -1.36 33.10
N GLY A 20 5.08 -2.27 32.62
CA GLY A 20 3.72 -1.91 32.14
C GLY A 20 3.67 -1.37 30.73
N TRP A 21 4.75 -1.46 29.97
CA TRP A 21 4.72 -1.12 28.54
C TRP A 21 4.13 -2.27 27.72
N ASN A 22 3.33 -1.91 26.74
CA ASN A 22 2.82 -2.79 25.72
C ASN A 22 3.29 -2.26 24.36
N LEU A 23 4.03 -3.09 23.63
CA LEU A 23 4.52 -2.78 22.30
C LEU A 23 3.91 -3.76 21.31
N MET A 24 3.31 -3.24 20.25
CA MET A 24 2.77 -4.03 19.14
C MET A 24 3.32 -3.51 17.84
N GLY A 25 3.61 -4.42 16.92
CA GLY A 25 4.07 -4.08 15.57
C GLY A 25 3.49 -5.04 14.55
N ALA A 26 3.23 -4.53 13.37
CA ALA A 26 2.80 -5.31 12.21
C ALA A 26 3.51 -4.79 10.97
N THR A 27 4.11 -5.70 10.21
CA THR A 27 4.72 -5.39 8.92
C THR A 27 3.92 -6.07 7.83
N THR A 28 3.56 -5.31 6.82
CA THR A 28 2.86 -5.80 5.64
C THR A 28 3.78 -5.65 4.43
N PHE A 29 4.01 -6.75 3.76
CA PHE A 29 4.67 -6.78 2.46
C PHE A 29 3.73 -7.44 1.46
N ARG A 30 3.54 -6.81 0.30
CA ARG A 30 2.75 -7.34 -0.80
C ARG A 30 3.48 -7.06 -2.11
N SER A 31 3.62 -8.09 -2.94
CA SER A 31 4.12 -7.94 -4.32
C SER A 31 3.19 -7.06 -5.14
N GLY A 32 3.71 -6.53 -6.25
CA GLY A 32 2.91 -5.73 -7.18
C GLY A 32 1.72 -6.50 -7.73
N THR A 33 0.59 -5.81 -7.88
CA THR A 33 -0.60 -6.38 -8.51
C THR A 33 -0.39 -6.47 -10.02
N PRO A 34 -0.83 -7.57 -10.66
CA PRO A 34 -0.75 -7.70 -12.10
C PRO A 34 -1.73 -6.72 -12.79
N LEU A 35 -1.24 -6.01 -13.80
CA LEU A 35 -1.98 -5.00 -14.55
C LEU A 35 -1.94 -5.32 -16.04
N THR A 36 -2.95 -4.83 -16.77
CA THR A 36 -3.10 -5.03 -18.21
C THR A 36 -3.06 -3.69 -18.93
N ALA A 37 -2.28 -3.58 -19.98
CA ALA A 37 -2.27 -2.41 -20.86
C ALA A 37 -3.58 -2.34 -21.65
N ARG A 38 -4.25 -1.20 -21.59
CA ARG A 38 -5.55 -0.95 -22.18
C ARG A 38 -5.53 0.24 -23.11
N VAL A 39 -6.56 0.36 -23.92
CA VAL A 39 -6.84 1.54 -24.74
C VAL A 39 -8.25 2.03 -24.47
N LEU A 40 -8.43 3.34 -24.43
CA LEU A 40 -9.76 3.96 -24.38
C LEU A 40 -10.31 4.21 -25.78
N GLY A 41 -11.62 4.15 -25.88
CA GLY A 41 -12.35 4.43 -27.09
C GLY A 41 -12.66 3.17 -27.88
N ASN A 42 -13.28 3.40 -29.03
CA ASN A 42 -13.91 2.36 -29.86
C ASN A 42 -12.95 1.79 -30.93
N GLN A 43 -11.65 1.91 -30.76
CA GLN A 43 -10.67 1.46 -31.77
C GLN A 43 -10.73 -0.04 -32.07
N SER A 44 -11.18 -0.83 -31.10
CA SER A 44 -11.34 -2.27 -31.25
C SER A 44 -12.70 -2.72 -31.73
N ASP A 45 -13.64 -1.77 -31.98
CA ASP A 45 -14.98 -2.13 -32.47
C ASP A 45 -14.94 -2.46 -33.96
N SER A 46 -14.49 -3.68 -34.24
CA SER A 46 -14.46 -4.22 -35.59
C SER A 46 -15.84 -4.52 -36.16
N SER A 47 -16.88 -4.54 -35.34
CA SER A 47 -18.24 -4.88 -35.71
C SER A 47 -19.15 -3.67 -35.88
N GLY A 48 -18.67 -2.45 -35.52
CA GLY A 48 -19.48 -1.24 -35.61
C GLY A 48 -20.68 -1.22 -34.67
N THR A 49 -20.59 -1.97 -33.58
CA THR A 49 -21.69 -2.10 -32.59
C THR A 49 -21.86 -0.86 -31.72
N GLY A 50 -20.92 0.10 -31.80
CA GLY A 50 -20.95 1.30 -30.97
C GLY A 50 -20.66 1.03 -29.49
N VAL A 51 -20.24 -0.18 -29.13
CA VAL A 51 -19.91 -0.51 -27.74
C VAL A 51 -18.60 0.17 -27.36
N ILE A 52 -18.70 1.21 -26.55
CA ILE A 52 -17.58 1.91 -26.00
C ILE A 52 -17.02 1.03 -24.85
N GLY A 53 -15.94 0.32 -25.12
CA GLY A 53 -15.25 -0.52 -24.16
C GLY A 53 -13.76 -0.20 -24.13
N SER A 54 -13.09 -0.48 -23.00
CA SER A 54 -11.64 -0.43 -23.00
C SER A 54 -11.08 -1.73 -23.58
N GLY A 55 -10.56 -1.66 -24.80
CA GLY A 55 -9.83 -2.75 -25.44
C GLY A 55 -8.46 -2.97 -24.81
N ARG A 56 -7.79 -4.05 -25.20
CA ARG A 56 -6.36 -4.26 -24.89
C ARG A 56 -5.49 -3.49 -25.89
N ALA A 57 -4.32 -3.08 -25.44
CA ALA A 57 -3.28 -2.53 -26.30
C ALA A 57 -2.65 -3.60 -27.20
N ASP A 58 -1.83 -3.19 -28.14
CA ASP A 58 -0.92 -4.06 -28.87
C ASP A 58 0.42 -4.16 -28.12
N ALA A 59 1.04 -5.33 -28.17
CA ALA A 59 2.40 -5.53 -27.73
C ALA A 59 3.35 -5.14 -28.86
N SER A 60 4.34 -4.28 -28.60
CA SER A 60 5.35 -3.87 -29.57
C SER A 60 6.48 -4.88 -29.76
N GLY A 61 6.55 -5.90 -28.91
CA GLY A 61 7.65 -6.86 -28.87
C GLY A 61 8.86 -6.41 -28.02
N LEU A 62 8.82 -5.20 -27.46
CA LEU A 62 9.85 -4.73 -26.55
C LEU A 62 9.63 -5.31 -25.14
N SER A 63 10.72 -5.38 -24.35
CA SER A 63 10.63 -5.79 -22.94
C SER A 63 9.70 -4.87 -22.17
N ILE A 64 8.87 -5.46 -21.31
CA ILE A 64 7.95 -4.73 -20.43
C ILE A 64 8.72 -4.13 -19.25
N ASP A 65 9.79 -4.81 -18.81
CA ASP A 65 10.61 -4.30 -17.72
C ASP A 65 11.36 -3.05 -18.17
N SER A 66 11.29 -2.04 -17.33
CA SER A 66 11.91 -0.74 -17.57
C SER A 66 13.13 -0.58 -16.66
N GLY A 67 14.22 -0.08 -17.21
CA GLY A 67 15.37 0.33 -16.40
C GLY A 67 15.09 1.57 -15.53
N SER A 68 14.05 2.32 -15.85
CA SER A 68 13.58 3.50 -15.10
C SER A 68 12.07 3.61 -15.23
N GLY A 69 11.38 3.91 -14.11
CA GLY A 69 9.92 3.98 -14.08
C GLY A 69 9.26 2.66 -13.64
N PHE A 70 7.95 2.57 -13.82
CA PHE A 70 7.18 1.40 -13.37
C PHE A 70 7.18 0.26 -14.40
N PHE A 71 7.17 0.59 -15.67
CA PHE A 71 7.27 -0.34 -16.80
C PHE A 71 7.65 0.42 -18.08
N ASN A 72 8.07 -0.30 -19.09
CA ASN A 72 8.44 0.28 -20.37
C ASN A 72 7.20 0.71 -21.16
N LEU A 73 7.02 2.01 -21.30
CA LEU A 73 5.85 2.59 -22.00
C LEU A 73 5.82 2.20 -23.48
N ALA A 74 6.98 2.04 -24.12
CA ALA A 74 7.10 1.66 -25.53
C ALA A 74 6.77 0.18 -25.79
N ALA A 75 6.62 -0.63 -24.72
CA ALA A 75 6.23 -2.03 -24.86
C ALA A 75 4.78 -2.22 -25.36
N PHE A 76 3.97 -1.16 -25.29
CA PHE A 76 2.57 -1.21 -25.69
C PHE A 76 2.22 -0.04 -26.60
N THR A 77 1.42 -0.33 -27.64
CA THR A 77 1.00 0.63 -28.64
C THR A 77 -0.52 0.55 -28.87
N LEU A 78 -1.05 1.51 -29.58
CA LEU A 78 -2.44 1.45 -30.03
C LEU A 78 -2.60 0.39 -31.13
N PRO A 79 -3.61 -0.47 -31.05
CA PRO A 79 -3.94 -1.38 -32.15
C PRO A 79 -4.44 -0.57 -33.34
N PRO A 80 -4.27 -1.06 -34.57
CA PRO A 80 -4.93 -0.53 -35.73
C PRO A 80 -6.47 -0.53 -35.56
N SER A 81 -7.13 0.43 -36.19
CA SER A 81 -8.58 0.51 -36.17
C SER A 81 -9.24 -0.77 -36.73
N GLY A 82 -10.33 -1.23 -36.09
CA GLY A 82 -11.05 -2.43 -36.49
C GLY A 82 -10.36 -3.77 -36.05
N ARG A 83 -9.32 -3.73 -35.23
CA ARG A 83 -8.64 -4.93 -34.71
C ARG A 83 -8.51 -4.88 -33.19
N PHE A 84 -8.71 -6.01 -32.58
CA PHE A 84 -8.41 -6.16 -31.13
C PHE A 84 -6.90 -6.16 -30.88
N GLY A 85 -6.48 -5.51 -29.80
CA GLY A 85 -5.10 -5.54 -29.36
C GLY A 85 -4.66 -6.94 -28.89
N ASN A 86 -3.39 -7.27 -29.12
CA ASN A 86 -2.79 -8.56 -28.83
C ASN A 86 -1.98 -8.62 -27.52
N ALA A 87 -1.85 -7.50 -26.80
CA ALA A 87 -1.14 -7.49 -25.54
C ALA A 87 -1.72 -8.51 -24.55
N GLY A 88 -0.85 -9.22 -23.83
CA GLY A 88 -1.24 -10.17 -22.81
C GLY A 88 -1.99 -9.51 -21.66
N ARG A 89 -2.84 -10.28 -21.00
CA ARG A 89 -3.45 -9.85 -19.73
C ARG A 89 -2.45 -9.98 -18.60
N ASN A 90 -2.48 -9.02 -17.65
CA ASN A 90 -1.69 -9.10 -16.42
C ASN A 90 -0.16 -9.20 -16.66
N THR A 91 0.32 -8.60 -17.73
CA THR A 91 1.73 -8.63 -18.11
C THR A 91 2.57 -7.55 -17.43
N ILE A 92 1.94 -6.51 -16.92
CA ILE A 92 2.60 -5.43 -16.19
C ILE A 92 2.57 -5.79 -14.71
N THR A 93 3.71 -5.74 -14.04
CA THR A 93 3.79 -5.86 -12.57
C THR A 93 3.72 -4.48 -11.95
N GLY A 94 2.68 -4.23 -11.18
CA GLY A 94 2.51 -2.97 -10.45
C GLY A 94 3.52 -2.82 -9.31
N PRO A 95 3.54 -1.67 -8.61
CA PRO A 95 4.43 -1.44 -7.49
C PRO A 95 4.14 -2.38 -6.31
N ALA A 96 5.21 -2.79 -5.63
CA ALA A 96 5.10 -3.51 -4.38
C ALA A 96 4.71 -2.57 -3.23
N LEU A 97 3.98 -3.10 -2.25
CA LEU A 97 3.61 -2.37 -1.04
C LEU A 97 4.43 -2.88 0.14
N PHE A 98 4.99 -1.94 0.89
CA PHE A 98 5.62 -2.21 2.17
C PHE A 98 5.11 -1.21 3.20
N ALA A 99 4.56 -1.68 4.30
CA ALA A 99 4.06 -0.85 5.38
C ALA A 99 4.43 -1.43 6.74
N VAL A 100 4.84 -0.57 7.65
CA VAL A 100 5.09 -0.90 9.05
C VAL A 100 4.13 -0.11 9.91
N ASN A 101 3.34 -0.80 10.73
CA ASN A 101 2.45 -0.21 11.70
C ASN A 101 2.93 -0.58 13.10
N GLY A 102 2.72 0.29 14.06
CA GLY A 102 3.13 0.03 15.41
C GLY A 102 2.29 0.76 16.45
N SER A 103 2.27 0.24 17.65
CA SER A 103 1.71 0.96 18.78
C SER A 103 2.55 0.73 20.02
N ILE A 104 2.65 1.77 20.85
CA ILE A 104 3.23 1.72 22.17
C ILE A 104 2.21 2.23 23.17
N GLY A 105 2.02 1.47 24.24
CA GLY A 105 1.06 1.84 25.27
C GLY A 105 1.61 1.59 26.68
N ARG A 106 1.06 2.31 27.64
CA ARG A 106 1.36 2.11 29.04
C ARG A 106 0.13 2.34 29.89
N GLY A 107 -0.08 1.43 30.86
CA GLY A 107 -1.14 1.55 31.87
C GLY A 107 -0.59 1.91 33.23
N PHE A 108 -1.24 2.84 33.90
CA PHE A 108 -0.95 3.25 35.29
C PHE A 108 -2.15 2.93 36.17
N ARG A 109 -1.89 2.36 37.33
CA ARG A 109 -2.88 2.22 38.40
C ARG A 109 -2.84 3.45 39.28
N ILE A 110 -4.01 4.00 39.60
CA ILE A 110 -4.14 5.22 40.41
C ILE A 110 -4.91 4.85 41.67
N GLY A 111 -4.29 5.09 42.84
CA GLY A 111 -4.92 4.82 44.14
C GLY A 111 -5.18 3.33 44.37
N ASP A 112 -6.38 3.00 44.88
CA ASP A 112 -6.79 1.68 45.41
C ASP A 112 -6.98 0.57 44.36
N ASN A 113 -6.16 0.54 43.31
CA ASN A 113 -6.19 -0.46 42.22
C ASN A 113 -7.47 -0.54 41.37
N ARG A 114 -8.52 0.25 41.68
CA ARG A 114 -9.75 0.27 40.89
C ARG A 114 -9.67 1.24 39.70
N ARG A 115 -8.85 2.28 39.80
CA ARG A 115 -8.70 3.29 38.75
C ARG A 115 -7.46 2.99 37.91
N ARG A 116 -7.65 3.05 36.58
CA ARG A 116 -6.59 2.79 35.64
C ARG A 116 -6.55 3.86 34.55
N LEU A 117 -5.38 4.42 34.33
CA LEU A 117 -5.11 5.33 33.23
C LEU A 117 -4.25 4.61 32.21
N GLU A 118 -4.69 4.57 30.96
CA GLU A 118 -3.97 3.95 29.85
C GLU A 118 -3.66 5.03 28.81
N PHE A 119 -2.40 5.11 28.42
CA PHE A 119 -1.94 5.89 27.28
C PHE A 119 -1.53 4.94 26.17
N ARG A 120 -1.90 5.24 24.93
CA ARG A 120 -1.47 4.51 23.77
C ARG A 120 -1.16 5.48 22.64
N LEU A 121 -0.02 5.29 22.01
CA LEU A 121 0.35 5.95 20.76
C LEU A 121 0.34 4.90 19.66
N GLU A 122 -0.41 5.14 18.61
CA GLU A 122 -0.53 4.28 17.44
C GLU A 122 0.03 5.00 16.22
N ALA A 123 0.77 4.29 15.39
CA ALA A 123 1.35 4.79 14.16
C ALA A 123 1.00 3.84 13.01
N ASN A 124 0.33 4.35 11.99
CA ASN A 124 0.19 3.69 10.71
C ASN A 124 1.23 4.25 9.74
N ASN A 125 1.80 3.39 8.91
CA ASN A 125 2.90 3.74 8.02
C ASN A 125 4.04 4.44 8.78
N LEU A 126 4.56 3.78 9.81
CA LEU A 126 5.58 4.32 10.73
C LEU A 126 6.81 4.85 9.98
N THR A 127 7.20 4.19 8.90
CA THR A 127 8.33 4.58 8.04
C THR A 127 8.04 5.78 7.15
N ASN A 128 6.79 6.23 7.08
CA ASN A 128 6.32 7.32 6.20
C ASN A 128 6.70 7.10 4.72
N ARG A 129 6.65 5.86 4.27
CA ARG A 129 6.97 5.50 2.89
C ARG A 129 5.78 5.76 1.99
N VAL A 130 6.01 6.40 0.86
CA VAL A 130 5.01 6.52 -0.21
C VAL A 130 4.87 5.15 -0.87
N SER A 131 3.66 4.61 -0.89
CA SER A 131 3.32 3.36 -1.56
C SER A 131 2.30 3.65 -2.65
N ILE A 132 2.72 3.50 -3.91
CA ILE A 132 1.82 3.68 -5.06
C ILE A 132 0.87 2.49 -5.14
N THR A 133 -0.42 2.77 -5.30
CA THR A 133 -1.48 1.75 -5.33
C THR A 133 -2.03 1.51 -6.72
N THR A 134 -2.02 2.53 -7.57
CA THR A 134 -2.56 2.46 -8.92
C THR A 134 -1.64 3.15 -9.92
N LEU A 135 -1.55 2.58 -11.13
CA LEU A 135 -0.82 3.12 -12.28
C LEU A 135 -1.76 3.35 -13.46
N GLY A 136 -1.45 4.34 -14.27
CA GLY A 136 -2.07 4.55 -15.55
C GLY A 136 -1.62 3.49 -16.55
N THR A 137 -2.52 2.61 -16.96
CA THR A 137 -2.24 1.54 -17.93
C THR A 137 -2.94 1.75 -19.28
N VAL A 138 -3.56 2.89 -19.46
CA VAL A 138 -4.28 3.24 -20.68
C VAL A 138 -3.33 3.97 -21.63
N VAL A 139 -2.96 3.32 -22.73
CA VAL A 139 -1.90 3.77 -23.66
C VAL A 139 -2.20 5.15 -24.27
N ASN A 140 -3.44 5.43 -24.59
CA ASN A 140 -3.87 6.71 -25.19
C ASN A 140 -4.39 7.74 -24.16
N ALA A 141 -4.12 7.54 -22.88
CA ALA A 141 -4.45 8.52 -21.85
C ALA A 141 -3.22 9.34 -21.46
N SER A 142 -3.41 10.60 -21.09
CA SER A 142 -2.34 11.52 -20.68
C SER A 142 -1.58 11.07 -19.41
N ASN A 143 -2.18 10.19 -18.62
CA ASN A 143 -1.62 9.64 -17.40
C ASN A 143 -1.00 8.24 -17.59
N TYR A 144 -0.76 7.82 -18.84
CA TYR A 144 -0.13 6.53 -19.14
C TYR A 144 1.26 6.43 -18.49
N GLY A 145 1.47 5.35 -17.75
CA GLY A 145 2.71 5.09 -16.99
C GLY A 145 2.91 5.91 -15.72
N LEU A 146 1.99 6.82 -15.39
CA LEU A 146 2.09 7.65 -14.20
C LEU A 146 1.38 7.00 -13.00
N ALA A 147 1.87 7.33 -11.81
CA ALA A 147 1.18 6.97 -10.57
C ALA A 147 -0.14 7.75 -10.46
N GLN A 148 -1.24 7.04 -10.23
CA GLN A 148 -2.59 7.63 -10.11
C GLN A 148 -3.12 7.60 -8.68
N GLY A 149 -2.58 6.74 -7.83
CA GLY A 149 -2.99 6.62 -6.45
C GLY A 149 -1.85 6.23 -5.55
N ALA A 150 -1.93 6.69 -4.31
CA ALA A 150 -1.00 6.33 -3.26
C ALA A 150 -1.77 5.88 -2.01
N ALA A 151 -1.17 4.98 -1.24
CA ALA A 151 -1.68 4.61 0.07
C ALA A 151 -1.57 5.80 1.04
N ALA A 152 -2.31 5.73 2.14
CA ALA A 152 -2.27 6.76 3.17
C ALA A 152 -0.84 6.97 3.70
N MET A 153 -0.50 8.24 3.88
CA MET A 153 0.74 8.66 4.52
C MET A 153 0.70 8.30 6.01
N ARG A 154 1.79 8.53 6.73
CA ARG A 154 1.88 8.26 8.16
C ARG A 154 0.80 9.01 8.93
N THR A 155 0.06 8.26 9.75
CA THR A 155 -0.86 8.82 10.74
C THR A 155 -0.40 8.43 12.13
N LEU A 156 -0.46 9.38 13.05
CA LEU A 156 -0.17 9.17 14.46
C LEU A 156 -1.45 9.47 15.25
N GLN A 157 -1.82 8.56 16.12
CA GLN A 157 -2.98 8.70 16.97
C GLN A 157 -2.60 8.47 18.43
N ALA A 158 -2.91 9.41 19.30
CA ALA A 158 -2.76 9.26 20.74
C ALA A 158 -4.13 8.97 21.36
N VAL A 159 -4.19 7.92 22.17
CA VAL A 159 -5.41 7.51 22.89
C VAL A 159 -5.13 7.55 24.38
N VAL A 160 -6.01 8.20 25.11
CA VAL A 160 -6.00 8.20 26.57
C VAL A 160 -7.31 7.58 27.05
N ARG A 161 -7.22 6.57 27.87
CA ARG A 161 -8.38 5.89 28.44
C ARG A 161 -8.28 5.88 29.95
N PHE A 162 -9.35 6.37 30.59
CA PHE A 162 -9.50 6.29 32.03
C PHE A 162 -10.60 5.30 32.37
N ARG A 163 -10.33 4.41 33.32
CA ARG A 163 -11.31 3.47 33.88
C ARG A 163 -11.40 3.71 35.38
N PHE A 164 -12.60 3.74 35.91
CA PHE A 164 -12.90 3.96 37.32
C PHE A 164 -13.86 2.89 37.84
#